data_3cccdc6db76be640d138c5395810699f
#
_entry.id   3cccdc6db76be640d138c5395810699f
#
_cell.length_a   1.000
_cell.length_b   1.000
_cell.length_c   1.000
_cell.angle_alpha   90.00
_cell.angle_beta   90.00
_cell.angle_gamma   90.00
#
_symmetry.space_group_name_H-M   'P 1'
#
loop_
_entity.id
_entity.type
_entity.pdbx_description
1 polymer ?
#
loop_
_entity_poly.entity_id
_entity_poly.type
_entity_poly.pdbx_seq_one_letter_code
_entity_poly.pdbx_strand_id
1 'polypeptide(L)'
;MKLLLISNSTNPGEAYLDYPKKDIKLFLEKSNVTEILFIPYAAVTFSYNSYVDKVQQRFGEFDVKVKGIHNETDPVAAVLAAQAIVVGGGNTFHLLKLIQEAGIIDAVREKVRQGTPYVGWSAGSNMACPTICTTNDMPIVEPHGFEAFNLIPFQINPHYLDAHPQGHAGETREQRIEEYIAANPNRYVAGLREGCIFSLENEELSLTGSKSVRIFKNGHQPLEVKQGEDFNFLLS
;
A
#
# COMPACT_ATOMS: atom_id res chain seq x y z
N MET A 1 -5.32 -8.50 12.37
CA MET A 1 -4.19 -8.08 11.50
C MET A 1 -3.74 -6.68 11.90
N LYS A 2 -2.52 -6.29 11.51
CA LYS A 2 -1.97 -4.95 11.74
C LYS A 2 -1.45 -4.41 10.40
N LEU A 3 -2.15 -3.44 9.81
CA LEU A 3 -1.79 -2.86 8.51
C LEU A 3 -1.69 -1.34 8.61
N LEU A 4 -0.70 -0.75 7.95
CA LEU A 4 -0.58 0.68 7.73
C LEU A 4 -0.43 0.92 6.22
N LEU A 5 -1.48 1.46 5.59
CA LEU A 5 -1.59 1.60 4.14
C LEU A 5 -1.60 3.09 3.78
N ILE A 6 -0.51 3.53 3.17
CA ILE A 6 -0.15 4.92 2.96
C ILE A 6 -0.37 5.26 1.48
N SER A 7 -1.06 6.37 1.20
CA SER A 7 -1.36 6.75 -0.19
C SER A 7 -0.10 7.02 -1.01
N ASN A 8 0.81 7.83 -0.48
CA ASN A 8 2.02 8.29 -1.17
C ASN A 8 3.23 8.34 -0.22
N SER A 9 4.43 8.36 -0.76
CA SER A 9 5.65 8.44 0.07
C SER A 9 6.04 9.87 0.44
N THR A 10 5.56 10.89 -0.29
CA THR A 10 6.08 12.26 -0.17
C THR A 10 5.02 13.26 -0.62
N ASN A 11 4.70 14.23 0.22
CA ASN A 11 3.88 15.38 -0.16
C ASN A 11 4.75 16.49 -0.78
N PRO A 12 4.19 17.41 -1.58
CA PRO A 12 4.93 18.53 -2.14
C PRO A 12 5.63 19.34 -1.06
N GLY A 13 6.95 19.55 -1.22
CA GLY A 13 7.78 20.33 -0.28
C GLY A 13 8.28 19.57 0.95
N GLU A 14 7.93 18.29 1.11
CA GLU A 14 8.37 17.44 2.22
C GLU A 14 9.50 16.48 1.80
N ALA A 15 10.24 15.97 2.77
CA ALA A 15 11.20 14.90 2.56
C ALA A 15 10.50 13.54 2.43
N TYR A 16 11.22 12.55 1.88
CA TYR A 16 10.72 11.19 1.71
C TYR A 16 10.22 10.58 3.03
N LEU A 17 8.97 10.06 3.03
CA LEU A 17 8.27 9.50 4.19
C LEU A 17 8.24 10.44 5.42
N ASP A 18 8.22 11.75 5.23
CA ASP A 18 8.22 12.70 6.35
C ASP A 18 6.84 12.80 7.01
N TYR A 19 5.78 13.01 6.22
CA TYR A 19 4.43 13.13 6.78
C TYR A 19 3.95 11.85 7.50
N PRO A 20 4.21 10.63 7.02
CA PRO A 20 3.78 9.40 7.69
C PRO A 20 4.76 8.93 8.77
N LYS A 21 5.89 9.62 8.97
CA LYS A 21 6.96 9.18 9.89
C LYS A 21 6.47 8.87 11.29
N LYS A 22 5.63 9.75 11.85
CA LYS A 22 5.09 9.57 13.20
C LYS A 22 4.18 8.35 13.30
N ASP A 23 3.33 8.15 12.29
CA ASP A 23 2.40 7.02 12.26
C ASP A 23 3.15 5.70 12.09
N ILE A 24 4.15 5.65 11.19
CA ILE A 24 5.03 4.49 10.99
C ILE A 24 5.75 4.15 12.31
N LYS A 25 6.37 5.14 12.95
CA LYS A 25 7.10 4.96 14.21
C LYS A 25 6.19 4.34 15.27
N LEU A 26 5.07 4.98 15.58
CA LEU A 26 4.12 4.51 16.58
C LEU A 26 3.56 3.11 16.28
N PHE A 27 3.28 2.83 15.01
CA PHE A 27 2.78 1.54 14.55
C PHE A 27 3.79 0.40 14.80
N LEU A 28 5.07 0.63 14.51
CA LEU A 28 6.14 -0.34 14.72
C LEU A 28 6.51 -0.48 16.21
N GLU A 29 6.54 0.62 16.95
CA GLU A 29 6.81 0.62 18.41
C GLU A 29 5.77 -0.21 19.19
N LYS A 30 4.47 -0.09 18.87
CA LYS A 30 3.41 -0.91 19.47
C LYS A 30 3.63 -2.43 19.33
N SER A 31 4.43 -2.84 18.37
CA SER A 31 4.75 -4.24 18.08
C SER A 31 6.20 -4.62 18.45
N ASN A 32 6.94 -3.72 19.13
CA ASN A 32 8.33 -3.88 19.51
C ASN A 32 9.26 -4.24 18.34
N VAL A 33 9.00 -3.68 17.15
CA VAL A 33 9.76 -3.94 15.93
C VAL A 33 11.06 -3.15 15.98
N THR A 34 12.20 -3.83 15.83
CA THR A 34 13.55 -3.24 15.76
C THR A 34 14.21 -3.47 14.40
N GLU A 35 13.65 -4.37 13.59
CA GLU A 35 14.10 -4.63 12.22
C GLU A 35 12.91 -4.94 11.33
N ILE A 36 12.90 -4.37 10.12
CA ILE A 36 11.90 -4.65 9.09
C ILE A 36 12.51 -5.42 7.93
N LEU A 37 11.70 -6.28 7.30
CA LEU A 37 11.98 -6.82 5.97
C LEU A 37 11.36 -5.89 4.92
N PHE A 38 12.21 -5.24 4.13
CA PHE A 38 11.80 -4.32 3.09
C PHE A 38 11.77 -5.00 1.72
N ILE A 39 10.66 -4.86 1.00
CA ILE A 39 10.46 -5.36 -0.37
C ILE A 39 10.57 -4.17 -1.33
N PRO A 40 11.73 -3.99 -2.03
CA PRO A 40 12.01 -2.85 -2.92
C PRO A 40 11.55 -3.06 -4.36
N TYR A 41 10.89 -4.15 -4.71
CA TYR A 41 10.66 -4.63 -6.05
C TYR A 41 9.84 -3.70 -6.97
N ALA A 42 9.22 -2.65 -6.42
CA ALA A 42 8.57 -1.62 -7.21
C ALA A 42 9.57 -0.65 -7.90
N ALA A 43 10.84 -0.66 -7.51
CA ALA A 43 11.88 0.16 -8.13
C ALA A 43 12.25 -0.40 -9.51
N VAL A 44 12.25 0.47 -10.54
CA VAL A 44 12.58 0.11 -11.93
C VAL A 44 13.81 0.86 -12.44
N THR A 45 13.91 2.16 -12.13
CA THR A 45 14.92 3.05 -12.69
C THR A 45 16.12 3.30 -11.77
N PHE A 46 16.12 2.69 -10.58
CA PHE A 46 17.20 2.80 -9.59
C PHE A 46 17.38 1.46 -8.86
N SER A 47 18.54 1.25 -8.23
CA SER A 47 18.86 -0.05 -7.61
C SER A 47 18.07 -0.30 -6.33
N TYR A 48 17.82 -1.59 -6.03
CA TYR A 48 17.19 -1.98 -4.76
C TYR A 48 18.02 -1.59 -3.54
N ASN A 49 19.36 -1.65 -3.65
CA ASN A 49 20.22 -1.20 -2.56
C ASN A 49 20.05 0.30 -2.28
N SER A 50 20.03 1.15 -3.30
CA SER A 50 19.78 2.59 -3.11
C SER A 50 18.39 2.87 -2.54
N TYR A 51 17.41 1.98 -2.83
CA TYR A 51 16.08 2.09 -2.22
C TYR A 51 16.12 1.71 -0.74
N VAL A 52 16.79 0.61 -0.40
CA VAL A 52 17.03 0.20 1.00
C VAL A 52 17.73 1.31 1.77
N ASP A 53 18.80 1.90 1.23
CA ASP A 53 19.53 2.99 1.88
C ASP A 53 18.63 4.20 2.16
N LYS A 54 17.80 4.57 1.19
CA LYS A 54 16.83 5.67 1.33
C LYS A 54 15.78 5.40 2.43
N VAL A 55 15.29 4.17 2.52
CA VAL A 55 14.34 3.75 3.56
C VAL A 55 15.07 3.66 4.90
N GLN A 56 16.29 3.11 4.94
CA GLN A 56 17.10 3.06 6.16
C GLN A 56 17.38 4.44 6.74
N GLN A 57 17.63 5.45 5.90
CA GLN A 57 17.81 6.81 6.38
C GLN A 57 16.59 7.30 7.17
N ARG A 58 15.36 6.98 6.73
CA ARG A 58 14.13 7.36 7.40
C ARG A 58 13.85 6.51 8.66
N PHE A 59 13.99 5.19 8.54
CA PHE A 59 13.70 4.27 9.65
C PHE A 59 14.78 4.32 10.73
N GLY A 60 16.01 4.68 10.40
CA GLY A 60 17.09 4.92 11.35
C GLY A 60 16.82 6.09 12.30
N GLU A 61 15.96 7.04 11.94
CA GLU A 61 15.56 8.14 12.83
C GLU A 61 14.73 7.66 14.05
N PHE A 62 14.24 6.43 14.03
CA PHE A 62 13.54 5.78 15.14
C PHE A 62 14.12 4.40 15.49
N ASP A 63 15.41 4.22 15.27
CA ASP A 63 16.20 3.05 15.64
C ASP A 63 15.74 1.71 15.05
N VAL A 64 15.08 1.73 13.88
CA VAL A 64 14.64 0.54 13.15
C VAL A 64 15.61 0.24 12.01
N LYS A 65 16.12 -1.00 11.96
CA LYS A 65 16.97 -1.50 10.89
C LYS A 65 16.14 -1.94 9.69
N VAL A 66 16.70 -1.78 8.49
CA VAL A 66 16.06 -2.16 7.22
C VAL A 66 16.86 -3.26 6.55
N LYS A 67 16.25 -4.43 6.41
CA LYS A 67 16.80 -5.58 5.70
C LYS A 67 16.10 -5.72 4.34
N GLY A 68 16.84 -5.64 3.25
CA GLY A 68 16.29 -5.77 1.90
C GLY A 68 16.12 -7.22 1.50
N ILE A 69 14.92 -7.65 1.12
CA ILE A 69 14.61 -9.04 0.73
C ILE A 69 15.43 -9.52 -0.48
N HIS A 70 15.81 -8.63 -1.39
CA HIS A 70 16.62 -8.96 -2.58
C HIS A 70 18.03 -9.46 -2.27
N ASN A 71 18.51 -9.27 -1.05
CA ASN A 71 19.79 -9.77 -0.56
C ASN A 71 19.67 -11.13 0.14
N GLU A 72 18.45 -11.68 0.26
CA GLU A 72 18.21 -12.95 0.92
C GLU A 72 18.29 -14.11 -0.08
N THR A 73 18.98 -15.18 0.32
CA THR A 73 19.07 -16.40 -0.49
C THR A 73 17.76 -17.19 -0.52
N ASP A 74 16.96 -17.07 0.52
CA ASP A 74 15.62 -17.66 0.63
C ASP A 74 14.62 -16.57 1.04
N PRO A 75 13.94 -15.95 0.06
CA PRO A 75 12.95 -14.91 0.32
C PRO A 75 11.77 -15.37 1.17
N VAL A 76 11.35 -16.63 1.04
CA VAL A 76 10.24 -17.19 1.83
C VAL A 76 10.64 -17.31 3.29
N ALA A 77 11.81 -17.88 3.57
CA ALA A 77 12.34 -17.96 4.93
C ALA A 77 12.54 -16.57 5.56
N ALA A 78 12.99 -15.58 4.77
CA ALA A 78 13.13 -14.20 5.23
C ALA A 78 11.78 -13.59 5.62
N VAL A 79 10.72 -13.81 4.83
CA VAL A 79 9.36 -13.37 5.17
C VAL A 79 8.87 -14.02 6.47
N LEU A 80 9.04 -15.33 6.61
CA LEU A 80 8.60 -16.07 7.79
C LEU A 80 9.35 -15.65 9.08
N ALA A 81 10.59 -15.20 8.96
CA ALA A 81 11.39 -14.69 10.08
C ALA A 81 11.16 -13.21 10.41
N ALA A 82 10.48 -12.44 9.53
CA ALA A 82 10.36 -10.99 9.65
C ALA A 82 9.60 -10.55 10.91
N GLN A 83 10.08 -9.49 11.57
CA GLN A 83 9.35 -8.82 12.66
C GLN A 83 8.26 -7.89 12.11
N ALA A 84 8.47 -7.28 10.94
CA ALA A 84 7.49 -6.53 10.16
C ALA A 84 7.84 -6.61 8.69
N ILE A 85 6.83 -6.52 7.82
CA ILE A 85 6.97 -6.53 6.37
C ILE A 85 6.64 -5.13 5.85
N VAL A 86 7.57 -4.55 5.08
CA VAL A 86 7.41 -3.21 4.52
C VAL A 86 7.56 -3.25 3.00
N VAL A 87 6.58 -2.72 2.28
CA VAL A 87 6.52 -2.76 0.81
C VAL A 87 6.56 -1.35 0.25
N GLY A 88 7.58 -1.08 -0.55
CA GLY A 88 7.81 0.22 -1.17
C GLY A 88 6.89 0.52 -2.34
N GLY A 89 6.77 1.83 -2.66
CA GLY A 89 6.09 2.30 -3.85
C GLY A 89 7.00 2.29 -5.10
N GLY A 90 6.41 2.51 -6.26
CA GLY A 90 6.99 2.48 -7.59
C GLY A 90 6.02 1.80 -8.54
N ASN A 91 6.49 1.04 -9.53
CA ASN A 91 5.60 0.37 -10.47
C ASN A 91 4.99 -0.90 -9.88
N THR A 92 3.67 -0.93 -9.76
CA THR A 92 2.90 -2.01 -9.14
C THR A 92 2.97 -3.32 -9.93
N PHE A 93 3.00 -3.26 -11.27
CA PHE A 93 3.09 -4.47 -12.10
C PHE A 93 4.46 -5.15 -11.95
N HIS A 94 5.53 -4.34 -11.92
CA HIS A 94 6.88 -4.83 -11.69
C HIS A 94 7.01 -5.44 -10.28
N LEU A 95 6.46 -4.78 -9.27
CA LEU A 95 6.42 -5.25 -7.90
C LEU A 95 5.73 -6.62 -7.81
N LEU A 96 4.51 -6.74 -8.34
CA LEU A 96 3.74 -7.98 -8.29
C LEU A 96 4.46 -9.12 -9.00
N LYS A 97 4.99 -8.88 -10.21
CA LYS A 97 5.72 -9.90 -10.96
C LYS A 97 6.87 -10.49 -10.16
N LEU A 98 7.72 -9.65 -9.57
CA LEU A 98 8.87 -10.12 -8.79
C LEU A 98 8.48 -10.78 -7.46
N ILE A 99 7.40 -10.35 -6.85
CA ILE A 99 6.82 -11.03 -5.67
C ILE A 99 6.32 -12.42 -6.04
N GLN A 100 5.68 -12.59 -7.21
CA GLN A 100 5.24 -13.88 -7.73
C GLN A 100 6.44 -14.79 -8.06
N GLU A 101 7.46 -14.26 -8.74
CA GLU A 101 8.69 -14.99 -9.08
C GLU A 101 9.46 -15.42 -7.82
N ALA A 102 9.47 -14.60 -6.77
CA ALA A 102 10.06 -14.93 -5.48
C ALA A 102 9.21 -15.92 -4.65
N GLY A 103 7.98 -16.24 -5.08
CA GLY A 103 7.09 -17.19 -4.41
C GLY A 103 6.60 -16.78 -3.02
N ILE A 104 6.61 -15.47 -2.70
CA ILE A 104 6.39 -15.00 -1.32
C ILE A 104 4.95 -14.56 -1.02
N ILE A 105 4.01 -14.63 -1.99
CA ILE A 105 2.62 -14.17 -1.78
C ILE A 105 1.97 -14.83 -0.57
N ASP A 106 1.98 -16.15 -0.53
CA ASP A 106 1.31 -16.89 0.54
C ASP A 106 2.03 -16.74 1.87
N ALA A 107 3.36 -16.71 1.86
CA ALA A 107 4.15 -16.48 3.06
C ALA A 107 3.87 -15.10 3.70
N VAL A 108 3.78 -14.04 2.90
CA VAL A 108 3.40 -12.69 3.36
C VAL A 108 1.98 -12.70 3.90
N ARG A 109 1.04 -13.28 3.15
CA ARG A 109 -0.38 -13.37 3.54
C ARG A 109 -0.56 -14.07 4.89
N GLU A 110 0.06 -15.22 5.05
CA GLU A 110 0.01 -16.00 6.29
C GLU A 110 0.64 -15.23 7.45
N LYS A 111 1.85 -14.71 7.26
CA LYS A 111 2.61 -14.01 8.27
C LYS A 111 1.88 -12.78 8.80
N VAL A 112 1.27 -11.98 7.92
CA VAL A 112 0.50 -10.79 8.29
C VAL A 112 -0.81 -11.16 8.99
N ARG A 113 -1.51 -12.21 8.54
CA ARG A 113 -2.72 -12.72 9.22
C ARG A 113 -2.44 -13.22 10.63
N GLN A 114 -1.24 -13.74 10.89
CA GLN A 114 -0.77 -14.13 12.23
C GLN A 114 -0.40 -12.94 13.13
N GLY A 115 -0.49 -11.69 12.63
CA GLY A 115 -0.33 -10.47 13.42
C GLY A 115 0.98 -9.72 13.21
N THR A 116 1.84 -10.18 12.30
CA THR A 116 3.05 -9.43 11.89
C THR A 116 2.63 -8.12 11.23
N PRO A 117 3.18 -6.96 11.65
CA PRO A 117 2.85 -5.67 11.07
C PRO A 117 3.22 -5.59 9.59
N TYR A 118 2.32 -4.99 8.80
CA TYR A 118 2.53 -4.68 7.38
C TYR A 118 2.45 -3.17 7.18
N VAL A 119 3.43 -2.59 6.49
CA VAL A 119 3.42 -1.19 6.06
C VAL A 119 3.58 -1.16 4.54
N GLY A 120 2.67 -0.50 3.84
CA GLY A 120 2.76 -0.31 2.40
C GLY A 120 2.49 1.14 2.01
N TRP A 121 3.23 1.67 1.01
CA TRP A 121 2.91 2.97 0.42
C TRP A 121 2.77 2.87 -1.09
N SER A 122 1.80 3.60 -1.66
CA SER A 122 1.52 3.61 -3.09
C SER A 122 1.31 2.18 -3.63
N ALA A 123 2.19 1.66 -4.49
CA ALA A 123 2.18 0.27 -4.95
C ALA A 123 2.11 -0.75 -3.79
N GLY A 124 2.81 -0.47 -2.67
CA GLY A 124 2.73 -1.31 -1.47
C GLY A 124 1.34 -1.33 -0.84
N SER A 125 0.58 -0.25 -0.93
CA SER A 125 -0.83 -0.24 -0.50
C SER A 125 -1.73 -1.03 -1.46
N ASN A 126 -1.49 -0.96 -2.79
CA ASN A 126 -2.18 -1.82 -3.76
C ASN A 126 -1.93 -3.30 -3.49
N MET A 127 -0.72 -3.69 -3.07
CA MET A 127 -0.42 -5.08 -2.75
C MET A 127 -1.22 -5.65 -1.58
N ALA A 128 -1.72 -4.81 -0.67
CA ALA A 128 -2.61 -5.26 0.41
C ALA A 128 -4.02 -5.63 -0.09
N CYS A 129 -4.44 -5.12 -1.25
CA CYS A 129 -5.74 -5.36 -1.87
C CYS A 129 -5.91 -6.79 -2.41
N PRO A 130 -7.13 -7.20 -2.81
CA PRO A 130 -7.36 -8.48 -3.48
C PRO A 130 -6.59 -8.61 -4.81
N THR A 131 -6.52 -7.51 -5.57
CA THR A 131 -5.81 -7.42 -6.85
C THR A 131 -5.13 -6.07 -6.99
N ILE A 132 -4.22 -5.94 -7.95
CA ILE A 132 -3.60 -4.65 -8.31
C ILE A 132 -4.42 -3.84 -9.32
N CYS A 133 -5.64 -4.25 -9.66
CA CYS A 133 -6.42 -3.69 -10.78
C CYS A 133 -6.83 -2.21 -10.61
N THR A 134 -6.68 -1.64 -9.41
CA THR A 134 -6.94 -0.21 -9.16
C THR A 134 -5.66 0.63 -9.05
N THR A 135 -4.52 0.11 -9.49
CA THR A 135 -3.29 0.89 -9.62
C THR A 135 -3.40 1.95 -10.71
N ASN A 136 -2.58 3.00 -10.58
CA ASN A 136 -2.45 4.05 -11.61
C ASN A 136 -1.29 3.81 -12.56
N ASP A 137 -0.52 2.77 -12.34
CA ASP A 137 0.74 2.52 -13.04
C ASP A 137 0.51 1.95 -14.44
N MET A 138 1.48 2.18 -15.32
CA MET A 138 1.52 1.52 -16.62
C MET A 138 1.99 0.07 -16.46
N PRO A 139 1.39 -0.89 -17.21
CA PRO A 139 1.80 -2.29 -17.18
C PRO A 139 3.09 -2.50 -18.01
N ILE A 140 4.23 -2.12 -17.43
CA ILE A 140 5.55 -2.20 -18.09
C ILE A 140 6.10 -3.64 -18.19
N VAL A 141 5.53 -4.55 -17.42
CA VAL A 141 5.79 -6.00 -17.42
C VAL A 141 4.47 -6.74 -17.20
N GLU A 142 4.41 -8.00 -17.61
CA GLU A 142 3.25 -8.86 -17.42
C GLU A 142 3.47 -9.78 -16.21
N PRO A 143 2.69 -9.62 -15.10
CA PRO A 143 2.68 -10.57 -13.99
C PRO A 143 1.84 -11.83 -14.32
N HIS A 144 1.95 -12.86 -13.51
CA HIS A 144 1.14 -14.08 -13.62
C HIS A 144 -0.28 -13.88 -13.05
N GLY A 145 -1.07 -12.97 -13.66
CA GLY A 145 -2.36 -12.52 -13.14
C GLY A 145 -2.21 -11.33 -12.18
N PHE A 146 -3.34 -10.84 -11.66
CA PHE A 146 -3.41 -9.59 -10.92
C PHE A 146 -3.66 -9.78 -9.42
N GLU A 147 -3.77 -11.02 -8.95
CA GLU A 147 -3.97 -11.32 -7.53
C GLU A 147 -2.78 -10.85 -6.68
N ALA A 148 -3.10 -10.10 -5.62
CA ALA A 148 -2.13 -9.55 -4.69
C ALA A 148 -2.19 -10.27 -3.33
N PHE A 149 -1.76 -9.65 -2.24
CA PHE A 149 -1.74 -10.30 -0.91
C PHE A 149 -3.14 -10.56 -0.33
N ASN A 150 -4.17 -9.85 -0.77
CA ASN A 150 -5.54 -10.01 -0.29
C ASN A 150 -5.64 -9.98 1.25
N LEU A 151 -5.07 -8.94 1.84
CA LEU A 151 -5.09 -8.66 3.30
C LEU A 151 -6.34 -7.88 3.72
N ILE A 152 -6.92 -7.11 2.79
CA ILE A 152 -8.18 -6.37 2.96
C ILE A 152 -9.16 -6.79 1.85
N PRO A 153 -10.50 -6.73 2.08
CA PRO A 153 -11.48 -7.20 1.10
C PRO A 153 -11.88 -6.14 0.05
N PHE A 154 -11.35 -4.92 0.15
CA PHE A 154 -11.64 -3.80 -0.76
C PHE A 154 -10.40 -3.39 -1.55
N GLN A 155 -10.59 -2.55 -2.56
CA GLN A 155 -9.51 -2.00 -3.37
C GLN A 155 -9.13 -0.60 -2.89
N ILE A 156 -7.86 -0.24 -3.03
CA ILE A 156 -7.36 1.12 -2.84
C ILE A 156 -6.89 1.66 -4.19
N ASN A 157 -7.31 2.87 -4.56
CA ASN A 157 -6.65 3.66 -5.57
C ASN A 157 -5.78 4.71 -4.83
N PRO A 158 -4.48 4.48 -4.67
CA PRO A 158 -3.57 5.44 -4.05
C PRO A 158 -3.35 6.64 -4.97
N HIS A 159 -2.84 7.75 -4.41
CA HIS A 159 -2.69 9.01 -5.17
C HIS A 159 -4.00 9.47 -5.84
N TYR A 160 -5.14 9.23 -5.20
CA TYR A 160 -6.42 9.63 -5.76
C TYR A 160 -6.49 11.15 -5.96
N LEU A 161 -6.94 11.56 -7.13
CA LEU A 161 -7.08 12.95 -7.53
C LEU A 161 -8.54 13.23 -7.95
N ASP A 162 -9.12 14.30 -7.39
CA ASP A 162 -10.47 14.78 -7.75
C ASP A 162 -10.46 15.58 -9.05
N ALA A 163 -9.38 16.32 -9.27
CA ALA A 163 -9.30 17.29 -10.37
C ALA A 163 -8.72 16.67 -11.64
N HIS A 164 -9.28 17.09 -12.75
CA HIS A 164 -8.67 16.91 -14.06
C HIS A 164 -7.50 17.89 -14.21
N PRO A 165 -6.30 17.47 -14.66
CA PRO A 165 -5.27 18.42 -15.05
C PRO A 165 -5.79 19.39 -16.08
N GLN A 166 -5.48 20.69 -15.94
CA GLN A 166 -5.93 21.69 -16.92
C GLN A 166 -5.48 21.31 -18.33
N GLY A 167 -6.41 21.37 -19.29
CA GLY A 167 -6.17 21.06 -20.70
C GLY A 167 -6.15 19.57 -21.05
N HIS A 168 -6.48 18.68 -20.11
CA HIS A 168 -6.62 17.25 -20.38
C HIS A 168 -8.10 16.89 -20.63
N ALA A 169 -8.40 16.28 -21.79
CA ALA A 169 -9.75 15.87 -22.21
C ALA A 169 -9.99 14.35 -22.06
N GLY A 170 -9.05 13.61 -21.47
CA GLY A 170 -9.19 12.18 -21.25
C GLY A 170 -10.03 11.85 -20.01
N GLU A 171 -10.19 10.57 -19.71
CA GLU A 171 -10.96 10.08 -18.57
C GLU A 171 -10.37 10.54 -17.24
N THR A 172 -11.26 10.86 -16.31
CA THR A 172 -10.91 11.17 -14.92
C THR A 172 -10.54 9.91 -14.14
N ARG A 173 -9.93 10.07 -13.00
CA ARG A 173 -9.67 8.97 -12.06
C ARG A 173 -10.98 8.31 -11.60
N GLU A 174 -12.01 9.12 -11.36
CA GLU A 174 -13.34 8.68 -10.97
C GLU A 174 -13.95 7.78 -12.06
N GLN A 175 -13.98 8.21 -13.32
CA GLN A 175 -14.52 7.43 -14.43
C GLN A 175 -13.85 6.05 -14.56
N ARG A 176 -12.53 5.96 -14.40
CA ARG A 176 -11.81 4.66 -14.42
C ARG A 176 -12.18 3.77 -13.25
N ILE A 177 -12.43 4.34 -12.07
CA ILE A 177 -12.90 3.58 -10.91
C ILE A 177 -14.36 3.12 -11.14
N GLU A 178 -15.21 3.95 -11.74
CA GLU A 178 -16.59 3.58 -12.11
C GLU A 178 -16.63 2.40 -13.08
N GLU A 179 -15.73 2.35 -14.07
CA GLU A 179 -15.58 1.18 -14.96
C GLU A 179 -15.18 -0.06 -14.16
N TYR A 180 -14.22 0.09 -13.20
CA TYR A 180 -13.80 -1.04 -12.39
C TYR A 180 -14.95 -1.59 -11.55
N ILE A 181 -15.72 -0.76 -10.84
CA ILE A 181 -16.83 -1.22 -9.99
C ILE A 181 -18.01 -1.73 -10.81
N ALA A 182 -18.22 -1.25 -12.03
CA ALA A 182 -19.23 -1.80 -12.95
C ALA A 182 -18.90 -3.26 -13.33
N ALA A 183 -17.63 -3.55 -13.61
CA ALA A 183 -17.13 -4.90 -13.89
C ALA A 183 -17.01 -5.77 -12.62
N ASN A 184 -16.90 -5.16 -11.44
CA ASN A 184 -16.70 -5.82 -10.13
C ASN A 184 -17.71 -5.32 -9.09
N PRO A 185 -19.04 -5.58 -9.27
CA PRO A 185 -20.11 -4.91 -8.54
C PRO A 185 -20.10 -5.16 -7.02
N ASN A 186 -19.48 -6.24 -6.58
CA ASN A 186 -19.38 -6.60 -5.17
C ASN A 186 -18.19 -5.96 -4.43
N ARG A 187 -17.34 -5.20 -5.14
CA ARG A 187 -16.14 -4.60 -4.56
C ARG A 187 -16.36 -3.13 -4.20
N TYR A 188 -15.79 -2.71 -3.07
CA TYR A 188 -15.55 -1.31 -2.78
C TYR A 188 -14.21 -0.87 -3.36
N VAL A 189 -14.10 0.41 -3.73
CA VAL A 189 -12.83 1.06 -4.04
C VAL A 189 -12.70 2.31 -3.18
N ALA A 190 -11.61 2.42 -2.45
CA ALA A 190 -11.25 3.60 -1.68
C ALA A 190 -10.26 4.46 -2.47
N GLY A 191 -10.69 5.61 -2.94
CA GLY A 191 -9.85 6.65 -3.53
C GLY A 191 -9.08 7.37 -2.41
N LEU A 192 -7.89 6.86 -2.11
CA LEU A 192 -7.05 7.34 -1.01
C LEU A 192 -6.19 8.52 -1.47
N ARG A 193 -6.55 9.73 -1.04
CA ARG A 193 -5.85 10.97 -1.42
C ARG A 193 -4.46 11.05 -0.80
N GLU A 194 -3.54 11.73 -1.48
CA GLU A 194 -2.19 11.99 -0.97
C GLU A 194 -2.22 12.69 0.39
N GLY A 195 -1.37 12.25 1.31
CA GLY A 195 -1.34 12.66 2.71
C GLY A 195 -2.29 11.88 3.62
N CYS A 196 -2.99 10.85 3.09
CA CYS A 196 -3.89 10.00 3.85
C CYS A 196 -3.28 8.61 4.08
N ILE A 197 -3.62 8.02 5.23
CA ILE A 197 -3.13 6.73 5.72
C ILE A 197 -4.31 5.94 6.29
N PHE A 198 -4.53 4.73 5.83
CA PHE A 198 -5.38 3.77 6.52
C PHE A 198 -4.56 2.97 7.53
N SER A 199 -5.09 2.82 8.74
CA SER A 199 -4.60 1.91 9.77
C SER A 199 -5.67 0.87 10.08
N LEU A 200 -5.31 -0.41 9.98
CA LEU A 200 -6.13 -1.53 10.44
C LEU A 200 -5.46 -2.17 11.62
N GLU A 201 -6.05 -2.04 12.80
CA GLU A 201 -5.61 -2.67 14.05
C GLU A 201 -6.85 -3.22 14.78
N ASN A 202 -6.78 -4.44 15.33
CA ASN A 202 -7.88 -5.05 16.11
C ASN A 202 -9.25 -5.06 15.39
N GLU A 203 -9.22 -5.32 14.08
CA GLU A 203 -10.43 -5.33 13.22
C GLU A 203 -11.11 -3.95 13.07
N GLU A 204 -10.45 -2.89 13.46
CA GLU A 204 -10.89 -1.51 13.31
C GLU A 204 -10.07 -0.82 12.21
N LEU A 205 -10.75 -0.31 11.18
CA LEU A 205 -10.16 0.47 10.10
C LEU A 205 -10.34 1.95 10.38
N SER A 206 -9.26 2.68 10.47
CA SER A 206 -9.24 4.12 10.72
C SER A 206 -8.46 4.88 9.67
N LEU A 207 -8.74 6.17 9.54
CA LEU A 207 -8.06 7.10 8.63
C LEU A 207 -7.27 8.14 9.43
N THR A 208 -6.02 8.36 9.06
CA THR A 208 -5.22 9.53 9.46
C THR A 208 -4.96 10.40 8.23
N GLY A 209 -5.16 11.71 8.35
CA GLY A 209 -4.93 12.67 7.29
C GLY A 209 -5.92 13.83 7.33
N SER A 210 -5.58 14.93 6.64
CA SER A 210 -6.44 16.14 6.59
C SER A 210 -7.53 16.08 5.51
N LYS A 211 -7.48 15.08 4.63
CA LYS A 211 -8.42 14.91 3.50
C LYS A 211 -9.35 13.74 3.78
N SER A 212 -10.56 13.77 3.18
CA SER A 212 -11.47 12.62 3.15
C SER A 212 -10.97 11.55 2.17
N VAL A 213 -11.50 10.35 2.31
CA VAL A 213 -11.40 9.26 1.33
C VAL A 213 -12.70 9.20 0.54
N ARG A 214 -12.60 9.08 -0.78
CA ARG A 214 -13.76 8.93 -1.66
C ARG A 214 -14.01 7.45 -1.88
N ILE A 215 -15.15 6.96 -1.43
CA ILE A 215 -15.54 5.55 -1.49
C ILE A 215 -16.49 5.33 -2.65
N PHE A 216 -16.19 4.32 -3.45
CA PHE A 216 -16.97 3.90 -4.61
C PHE A 216 -17.56 2.50 -4.41
N LYS A 217 -18.82 2.35 -4.82
CA LYS A 217 -19.53 1.06 -4.85
C LYS A 217 -20.52 1.08 -6.00
N ASN A 218 -20.58 -0.01 -6.75
CA ASN A 218 -21.52 -0.11 -7.88
C ASN A 218 -22.98 0.13 -7.43
N GLY A 219 -23.70 0.94 -8.21
CA GLY A 219 -25.09 1.30 -7.92
C GLY A 219 -25.30 2.34 -6.82
N HIS A 220 -24.22 2.91 -6.26
CA HIS A 220 -24.28 3.97 -5.25
C HIS A 220 -23.55 5.23 -5.72
N GLN A 221 -24.00 6.39 -5.22
CA GLN A 221 -23.22 7.62 -5.39
C GLN A 221 -21.95 7.54 -4.55
N PRO A 222 -20.81 8.06 -5.05
CA PRO A 222 -19.57 8.10 -4.27
C PRO A 222 -19.76 8.81 -2.93
N LEU A 223 -19.21 8.20 -1.87
CA LEU A 223 -19.30 8.70 -0.50
C LEU A 223 -17.97 9.33 -0.07
N GLU A 224 -18.01 10.50 0.55
CA GLU A 224 -16.85 11.13 1.20
C GLU A 224 -16.83 10.77 2.69
N VAL A 225 -15.79 10.08 3.14
CA VAL A 225 -15.61 9.66 4.53
C VAL A 225 -14.35 10.31 5.10
N LYS A 226 -14.47 10.95 6.28
CA LYS A 226 -13.39 11.73 6.90
C LYS A 226 -12.77 10.98 8.06
N GLN A 227 -11.62 11.47 8.50
CA GLN A 227 -10.99 11.02 9.75
C GLN A 227 -11.98 11.12 10.92
N GLY A 228 -12.06 10.05 11.73
CA GLY A 228 -12.97 9.92 12.86
C GLY A 228 -14.36 9.37 12.52
N GLU A 229 -14.67 9.17 11.24
CA GLU A 229 -15.89 8.47 10.80
C GLU A 229 -15.63 6.96 10.66
N ASP A 230 -16.69 6.16 10.58
CA ASP A 230 -16.58 4.70 10.48
C ASP A 230 -16.18 4.25 9.06
N PHE A 231 -15.13 3.43 9.00
CA PHE A 231 -14.65 2.78 7.78
C PHE A 231 -14.85 1.25 7.79
N ASN A 232 -15.39 0.67 8.90
CA ASN A 232 -15.46 -0.79 9.05
C ASN A 232 -16.41 -1.46 8.05
N PHE A 233 -17.35 -0.72 7.47
CA PHE A 233 -18.19 -1.23 6.38
C PHE A 233 -17.37 -1.68 5.15
N LEU A 234 -16.13 -1.20 4.98
CA LEU A 234 -15.22 -1.65 3.92
C LEU A 234 -14.67 -3.06 4.19
N LEU A 235 -14.75 -3.55 5.43
CA LEU A 235 -14.22 -4.87 5.83
C LEU A 235 -15.23 -6.01 5.66
N SER A 236 -16.48 -5.67 5.27
CA SER A 236 -17.58 -6.62 5.09
C SER A 236 -17.67 -7.23 3.70
#